data_eecae7279bdb67b772542b21b32cc5eb
#
_entry.id   eecae7279bdb67b772542b21b32cc5eb
#
_cell.length_a   1.000
_cell.length_b   1.000
_cell.length_c   1.000
_cell.angle_alpha   90.00
_cell.angle_beta   90.00
_cell.angle_gamma   90.00
#
_symmetry.space_group_name_H-M   'P 1'
#
loop_
_entity.id
_entity.type
_entity.pdbx_description
1 polymer ?
#
loop_
_entity_poly.entity_id
_entity_poly.type
_entity_poly.pdbx_seq_one_letter_code
_entity_poly.pdbx_strand_id
1 'polypeptide(L)'
;MKFTLIKLAAACAALLWAFAVTADDAPRIGYVRPLVGTDGFGNVYPGAQVPFGGIQISPDTDDDYYDAASGYKYAHKTLMGFSLNHLSGTGIPDLGDFLFMPGVGEIKLEPGTHDDPDAG
;
A
#
# COMPACT_ATOMS: atom_id res chain seq x y z
N MET A 1 41.59 43.98 6.55
CA MET A 1 40.82 43.00 7.32
C MET A 1 39.34 42.91 6.93
N LYS A 2 38.60 43.99 6.76
CA LYS A 2 37.17 43.96 6.40
C LYS A 2 36.86 43.35 5.01
N PHE A 3 37.70 43.61 4.01
CA PHE A 3 37.53 43.09 2.64
C PHE A 3 37.68 41.55 2.53
N THR A 4 38.51 40.95 3.36
CA THR A 4 38.76 39.51 3.38
C THR A 4 37.59 38.75 3.98
N LEU A 5 36.98 39.31 5.02
CA LEU A 5 35.77 38.74 5.67
C LEU A 5 34.56 38.73 4.73
N ILE A 6 34.36 39.81 3.95
CA ILE A 6 33.24 39.90 2.99
C ILE A 6 33.40 38.86 1.87
N LYS A 7 34.62 38.67 1.37
CA LYS A 7 34.89 37.64 0.35
C LYS A 7 34.68 36.22 0.88
N LEU A 8 35.02 35.96 2.13
CA LEU A 8 34.84 34.68 2.76
C LEU A 8 33.33 34.39 2.99
N ALA A 9 32.60 35.39 3.45
CA ALA A 9 31.14 35.25 3.64
C ALA A 9 30.38 35.02 2.31
N ALA A 10 30.79 35.70 1.24
CA ALA A 10 30.22 35.50 -0.09
C ALA A 10 30.53 34.11 -0.66
N ALA A 11 31.73 33.58 -0.42
CA ALA A 11 32.12 32.23 -0.83
C ALA A 11 31.36 31.15 -0.06
N CYS A 12 31.15 31.35 1.24
CA CYS A 12 30.31 30.41 2.05
C CYS A 12 28.85 30.44 1.64
N ALA A 13 28.30 31.61 1.31
CA ALA A 13 26.92 31.72 0.83
C ALA A 13 26.74 31.06 -0.54
N ALA A 14 27.69 31.18 -1.43
CA ALA A 14 27.67 30.50 -2.73
C ALA A 14 27.81 28.98 -2.61
N LEU A 15 28.61 28.49 -1.66
CA LEU A 15 28.73 27.07 -1.36
C LEU A 15 27.42 26.50 -0.75
N LEU A 16 26.75 27.23 0.12
CA LEU A 16 25.46 26.82 0.69
C LEU A 16 24.36 26.76 -0.36
N TRP A 17 24.38 27.63 -1.37
CA TRP A 17 23.45 27.58 -2.48
C TRP A 17 23.71 26.42 -3.46
N ALA A 18 24.97 26.01 -3.63
CA ALA A 18 25.29 24.85 -4.47
C ALA A 18 24.82 23.51 -3.89
N PHE A 19 24.50 23.45 -2.59
CA PHE A 19 23.89 22.31 -1.93
C PHE A 19 22.35 22.36 -1.87
N ALA A 20 21.71 23.35 -2.46
CA ALA A 20 20.30 23.28 -2.77
C ALA A 20 20.12 22.21 -3.86
N VAL A 21 20.09 20.96 -3.44
CA VAL A 21 19.64 19.84 -4.29
C VAL A 21 18.24 20.23 -4.74
N THR A 22 18.11 20.63 -5.99
CA THR A 22 16.81 20.71 -6.64
C THR A 22 16.24 19.31 -6.60
N ALA A 23 15.35 19.05 -5.67
CA ALA A 23 14.58 17.82 -5.71
C ALA A 23 13.93 17.80 -7.10
N ASP A 24 14.25 16.79 -7.88
CA ASP A 24 13.61 16.57 -9.16
C ASP A 24 12.10 16.49 -8.91
N ASP A 25 11.36 17.49 -9.37
CA ASP A 25 9.90 17.56 -9.24
C ASP A 25 9.20 16.54 -10.16
N ALA A 26 9.93 15.60 -10.72
CA ALA A 26 9.33 14.48 -11.42
C ALA A 26 8.31 13.78 -10.49
N PRO A 27 7.11 13.52 -10.97
CA PRO A 27 6.06 12.98 -10.12
C PRO A 27 6.46 11.60 -9.59
N ARG A 28 6.93 11.56 -8.35
CA ARG A 28 7.39 10.34 -7.65
C ARG A 28 6.31 9.26 -7.59
N ILE A 29 5.05 9.67 -7.79
CA ILE A 29 3.92 8.75 -7.82
C ILE A 29 4.07 7.66 -8.90
N GLY A 30 4.81 7.93 -9.98
CA GLY A 30 5.10 6.95 -11.03
C GLY A 30 5.94 5.76 -10.56
N TYR A 31 6.61 5.88 -9.42
CA TYR A 31 7.38 4.77 -8.82
C TYR A 31 6.55 3.94 -7.85
N VAL A 32 5.38 4.42 -7.44
CA VAL A 32 4.48 3.68 -6.55
C VAL A 32 3.79 2.57 -7.35
N ARG A 33 4.02 1.34 -6.95
CA ARG A 33 3.49 0.13 -7.59
C ARG A 33 2.85 -0.76 -6.53
N PRO A 34 1.60 -0.51 -6.14
CA PRO A 34 0.95 -1.21 -5.03
C PRO A 34 0.78 -2.71 -5.26
N LEU A 35 0.82 -3.15 -6.50
CA LEU A 35 0.64 -4.56 -6.85
C LEU A 35 1.94 -5.39 -6.83
N VAL A 36 3.09 -4.78 -6.51
CA VAL A 36 4.35 -5.54 -6.40
C VAL A 36 4.28 -6.48 -5.21
N GLY A 37 4.55 -7.76 -5.43
CA GLY A 37 4.52 -8.81 -4.40
C GLY A 37 3.12 -9.36 -4.08
N THR A 38 2.09 -8.95 -4.82
CA THR A 38 0.71 -9.42 -4.59
C THR A 38 0.36 -10.70 -5.36
N ASP A 39 1.32 -11.32 -6.03
CA ASP A 39 1.12 -12.57 -6.77
C ASP A 39 2.19 -13.60 -6.41
N GLY A 40 1.99 -14.84 -6.85
CA GLY A 40 2.84 -15.96 -6.48
C GLY A 40 2.88 -16.16 -4.96
N PHE A 41 4.08 -16.27 -4.40
CA PHE A 41 4.31 -16.43 -2.95
C PHE A 41 4.78 -15.12 -2.28
N GLY A 42 4.48 -13.98 -2.86
CA GLY A 42 4.91 -12.69 -2.31
C GLY A 42 4.18 -12.32 -1.01
N ASN A 43 2.94 -12.73 -0.85
CA ASN A 43 2.11 -12.50 0.33
C ASN A 43 2.13 -11.03 0.80
N VAL A 44 1.88 -10.11 -0.14
CA VAL A 44 1.82 -8.67 0.11
C VAL A 44 0.45 -8.15 -0.28
N TYR A 45 -0.16 -7.36 0.56
CA TYR A 45 -1.41 -6.66 0.26
C TYR A 45 -1.14 -5.31 -0.44
N PRO A 46 -2.04 -4.85 -1.33
CA PRO A 46 -1.85 -3.60 -2.07
C PRO A 46 -2.24 -2.34 -1.28
N GLY A 47 -2.87 -2.49 -0.13
CA GLY A 47 -3.38 -1.38 0.68
C GLY A 47 -2.28 -0.43 1.16
N ALA A 48 -2.57 0.86 1.17
CA ALA A 48 -1.65 1.87 1.65
C ALA A 48 -1.58 1.87 3.18
N GLN A 49 -0.37 2.03 3.70
CA GLN A 49 -0.12 2.15 5.13
C GLN A 49 0.83 3.31 5.40
N VAL A 50 0.51 4.11 6.40
CA VAL A 50 1.47 5.11 6.89
C VAL A 50 2.54 4.45 7.76
N PRO A 51 3.75 5.02 7.84
CA PRO A 51 4.77 4.52 8.75
C PRO A 51 4.23 4.39 10.17
N PHE A 52 4.41 3.20 10.77
CA PHE A 52 3.90 2.84 12.10
C PHE A 52 2.37 2.84 12.23
N GLY A 53 1.64 2.86 11.13
CA GLY A 53 0.19 2.71 11.13
C GLY A 53 -0.23 1.30 11.50
N GLY A 54 -1.26 1.17 12.35
CA GLY A 54 -1.87 -0.11 12.70
C GLY A 54 -3.01 -0.53 11.77
N ILE A 55 -3.40 0.34 10.86
CA ILE A 55 -4.50 0.10 9.92
C ILE A 55 -3.98 0.23 8.49
N GLN A 56 -4.26 -0.78 7.68
CA GLN A 56 -4.00 -0.84 6.26
C GLN A 56 -5.21 -1.45 5.55
N ILE A 57 -6.13 -0.61 5.10
CA ILE A 57 -7.31 -1.07 4.38
C ILE A 57 -6.86 -1.65 3.04
N SER A 58 -7.20 -2.90 2.81
CA SER A 58 -6.87 -3.61 1.58
C SER A 58 -8.01 -4.50 1.15
N PRO A 59 -8.19 -4.75 -0.15
CA PRO A 59 -9.13 -5.76 -0.62
C PRO A 59 -8.69 -7.14 -0.16
N ASP A 60 -9.66 -7.96 0.21
CA ASP A 60 -9.50 -9.39 0.42
C ASP A 60 -10.14 -10.11 -0.75
N THR A 61 -9.38 -11.01 -1.34
CA THR A 61 -9.82 -11.84 -2.46
C THR A 61 -9.92 -13.26 -1.98
N ASP A 62 -10.63 -14.09 -2.61
CA ASP A 62 -10.80 -15.51 -2.35
C ASP A 62 -10.33 -16.03 -0.97
N ASP A 63 -10.91 -17.10 -0.50
CA ASP A 63 -10.67 -17.72 0.79
C ASP A 63 -9.61 -18.85 0.76
N ASP A 64 -8.85 -18.98 -0.32
CA ASP A 64 -7.75 -19.95 -0.36
C ASP A 64 -6.67 -19.54 0.63
N TYR A 65 -6.73 -20.18 1.77
CA TYR A 65 -5.98 -19.94 2.99
C TYR A 65 -4.49 -19.72 2.78
N TYR A 66 -3.88 -20.44 1.85
CA TYR A 66 -2.45 -20.30 1.57
C TYR A 66 -2.14 -19.38 0.40
N ASP A 67 -3.06 -19.29 -0.52
CA ASP A 67 -2.82 -18.60 -1.79
C ASP A 67 -2.98 -17.09 -1.66
N ALA A 68 -3.79 -16.63 -0.71
CA ALA A 68 -4.00 -15.22 -0.38
C ALA A 68 -3.70 -14.93 1.10
N ALA A 69 -2.59 -15.43 1.62
CA ALA A 69 -2.25 -15.34 3.05
C ALA A 69 -2.23 -13.90 3.60
N SER A 70 -2.00 -12.89 2.77
CA SER A 70 -2.10 -11.47 3.14
C SER A 70 -3.46 -10.83 2.77
N GLY A 71 -4.49 -11.64 2.52
CA GLY A 71 -5.82 -11.20 2.13
C GLY A 71 -6.01 -11.01 0.63
N TYR A 72 -5.00 -10.62 -0.11
CA TYR A 72 -5.10 -10.30 -1.53
C TYR A 72 -4.12 -11.11 -2.39
N LYS A 73 -4.62 -11.60 -3.54
CA LYS A 73 -3.78 -12.14 -4.61
C LYS A 73 -4.21 -11.59 -5.97
N TYR A 74 -3.25 -11.11 -6.72
CA TYR A 74 -3.50 -10.48 -8.03
C TYR A 74 -4.19 -11.41 -9.05
N ALA A 75 -3.91 -12.71 -8.99
CA ALA A 75 -4.49 -13.70 -9.89
C ALA A 75 -5.98 -13.98 -9.59
N HIS A 76 -6.46 -13.71 -8.38
CA HIS A 76 -7.84 -13.93 -8.00
C HIS A 76 -8.79 -12.95 -8.71
N LYS A 77 -10.01 -13.37 -8.93
CA LYS A 77 -11.04 -12.61 -9.65
C LYS A 77 -12.25 -12.29 -8.80
N THR A 78 -12.31 -12.82 -7.60
CA THR A 78 -13.39 -12.63 -6.65
C THR A 78 -12.95 -11.65 -5.57
N LEU A 79 -13.80 -10.72 -5.20
CA LEU A 79 -13.62 -9.81 -4.09
C LEU A 79 -14.51 -10.24 -2.93
N MET A 80 -13.92 -10.54 -1.79
CA MET A 80 -14.63 -10.91 -0.56
C MET A 80 -15.03 -9.68 0.25
N GLY A 81 -14.27 -8.61 0.15
CA GLY A 81 -14.48 -7.37 0.89
C GLY A 81 -13.18 -6.62 1.12
N PHE A 82 -13.17 -5.81 2.17
CA PHE A 82 -12.02 -5.02 2.59
C PHE A 82 -11.82 -5.20 4.09
N SER A 83 -10.66 -5.70 4.50
CA SER A 83 -10.30 -5.77 5.90
C SER A 83 -9.29 -4.68 6.29
N LEU A 84 -9.12 -4.48 7.60
CA LEU A 84 -8.41 -3.32 8.13
C LEU A 84 -6.96 -3.61 8.48
N ASN A 85 -6.59 -4.86 8.60
CA ASN A 85 -5.26 -5.27 9.04
C ASN A 85 -4.86 -6.61 8.42
N HIS A 86 -3.60 -6.69 8.01
CA HIS A 86 -3.06 -7.85 7.32
C HIS A 86 -1.61 -8.10 7.77
N LEU A 87 -1.21 -9.36 7.77
CA LEU A 87 0.21 -9.70 7.78
C LEU A 87 0.76 -9.62 6.35
N SER A 88 2.00 -9.20 6.21
CA SER A 88 2.66 -9.07 4.92
C SER A 88 3.95 -9.89 4.89
N GLY A 89 4.11 -10.68 3.82
CA GLY A 89 5.33 -11.45 3.57
C GLY A 89 5.48 -12.72 4.40
N THR A 90 4.53 -13.05 5.25
CA THR A 90 4.68 -14.19 6.18
C THR A 90 4.23 -15.54 5.63
N GLY A 91 3.33 -15.55 4.65
CA GLY A 91 2.70 -16.77 4.17
C GLY A 91 1.81 -17.47 5.21
N ILE A 92 1.46 -16.78 6.29
CA ILE A 92 0.53 -17.25 7.32
C ILE A 92 -0.66 -16.30 7.30
N PRO A 93 -1.86 -16.76 7.00
CA PRO A 93 -3.06 -15.96 7.05
C PRO A 93 -3.45 -15.72 8.51
N ASP A 94 -3.46 -14.48 8.90
CA ASP A 94 -3.88 -14.03 10.22
C ASP A 94 -4.29 -12.55 10.14
N LEU A 95 -5.00 -12.07 11.16
CA LEU A 95 -5.62 -10.77 11.21
C LEU A 95 -6.89 -10.69 10.33
N GLY A 96 -7.20 -9.52 9.75
CA GLY A 96 -8.43 -9.35 8.98
C GLY A 96 -9.70 -9.32 9.83
N ASP A 97 -9.59 -8.96 11.12
CA ASP A 97 -10.61 -9.10 12.16
C ASP A 97 -12.02 -8.60 11.76
N PHE A 98 -12.08 -7.60 10.89
CA PHE A 98 -13.34 -7.05 10.38
C PHE A 98 -13.29 -6.94 8.87
N LEU A 99 -14.19 -7.64 8.20
CA LEU A 99 -14.37 -7.59 6.75
C LEU A 99 -15.60 -6.75 6.42
N PHE A 100 -15.42 -5.76 5.55
CA PHE A 100 -16.49 -4.87 5.08
C PHE A 100 -16.70 -5.06 3.58
N MET A 101 -17.91 -5.38 3.17
CA MET A 101 -18.30 -5.37 1.77
C MET A 101 -19.29 -4.22 1.53
N PRO A 102 -18.88 -3.15 0.84
CA PRO A 102 -19.79 -2.09 0.48
C PRO A 102 -20.77 -2.57 -0.58
N GLY A 103 -22.04 -2.24 -0.42
CA GLY A 103 -23.10 -2.58 -1.36
C GLY A 103 -23.96 -1.39 -1.72
N VAL A 104 -24.70 -1.51 -2.82
CA VAL A 104 -25.69 -0.53 -3.25
C VAL A 104 -27.03 -1.25 -3.49
N GLY A 105 -28.11 -0.69 -2.97
CA GLY A 105 -29.45 -1.28 -3.10
C GLY A 105 -29.81 -2.14 -1.91
N GLU A 106 -30.45 -3.29 -2.17
CA GLU A 106 -30.85 -4.22 -1.13
C GLU A 106 -29.63 -4.91 -0.50
N ILE A 107 -29.62 -4.99 0.84
CA ILE A 107 -28.54 -5.64 1.58
C ILE A 107 -28.71 -7.15 1.45
N LYS A 108 -27.72 -7.81 0.89
CA LYS A 108 -27.59 -9.25 0.89
C LYS A 108 -26.85 -9.68 2.16
N LEU A 109 -27.46 -10.54 2.95
CA LEU A 109 -26.89 -11.01 4.23
C LEU A 109 -26.09 -12.30 4.07
N GLU A 110 -26.29 -13.00 2.97
CA GLU A 110 -25.55 -14.21 2.68
C GLU A 110 -24.55 -13.94 1.56
N PRO A 111 -23.28 -14.16 1.78
CA PRO A 111 -22.28 -14.02 0.75
C PRO A 111 -22.47 -15.11 -0.31
N GLY A 112 -22.12 -14.81 -1.54
CA GLY A 112 -21.96 -15.82 -2.57
C GLY A 112 -20.84 -16.80 -2.23
N THR A 113 -20.68 -17.82 -3.03
CA THR A 113 -19.58 -18.77 -2.90
C THR A 113 -18.55 -18.56 -4.00
N HIS A 114 -17.35 -19.16 -3.84
CA HIS A 114 -16.34 -19.17 -4.89
C HIS A 114 -16.90 -19.69 -6.23
N ASP A 115 -17.73 -20.75 -6.18
CA ASP A 115 -18.29 -21.39 -7.36
C ASP A 115 -19.55 -20.67 -7.89
N ASP A 116 -20.22 -19.92 -7.06
CA ASP A 116 -21.40 -19.13 -7.41
C ASP A 116 -21.43 -17.81 -6.61
N PRO A 117 -20.70 -16.81 -7.06
CA PRO A 117 -20.61 -15.50 -6.40
C PRO A 117 -21.94 -14.72 -6.45
N ASP A 118 -22.86 -15.11 -7.33
CA ASP A 118 -24.19 -14.48 -7.48
C ASP A 118 -25.27 -15.15 -6.63
N ALA A 119 -24.95 -16.24 -5.92
CA ALA A 119 -25.89 -16.99 -5.09
C ALA A 119 -26.30 -16.25 -3.80
N GLY A 120 -25.58 -15.16 -3.44
CA GLY A 120 -25.84 -14.37 -2.25
C GLY A 120 -26.78 -13.17 -2.45
#